data_b66715a7e15eb749731911dbc55be7b3
#
_entry.id   b66715a7e15eb749731911dbc55be7b3
#
_cell.length_a   1.000
_cell.length_b   1.000
_cell.length_c   1.000
_cell.angle_alpha   90.00
_cell.angle_beta   90.00
_cell.angle_gamma   90.00
#
_symmetry.space_group_name_H-M   'P 1'
#
loop_
_entity.id
_entity.type
_entity.pdbx_description
1 polymer ?
#
loop_
_entity_poly.entity_id
_entity_poly.type
_entity_poly.pdbx_seq_one_letter_code
_entity_poly.pdbx_strand_id
1 'polypeptide(L)'
;MLHRLLSGDLPRSRALSLVLLLILSGLAFAPFLTTGARPLNTAATICVYIVLVASYDLLLGYTGIVSFAHTMFYGIGAYGIGLGLSRVDEPTWSAALGGLGIALLVALALALVVGLFALRVRAIFYAMITLAVASSFAVLASQLSDFTGGEDGITFSVPEVLTPGFTLMENEVFGRSIDGKLLTYYLVFFGCLLLFLFLLRLVNSPFGRVLQAVRENEFRAEALGYRTMVYRIWANCLAALVATLAGALMALWLRYVGPKTSLGFEVMTDILLIVVIGGMGTMYGAVVGAALFIVAQNYLKELMGVGSSALEGVPLLAAALHPDRWMLWLGVLFILSIYFFPIGIVGKLRLRSWMARQQ
;
A
#
# COMPACT_ATOMS: atom_id res chain seq x y z
N MET A 1 -6.46 -25.94 10.56
CA MET A 1 -7.22 -25.04 9.69
C MET A 1 -6.36 -23.87 9.21
N LEU A 2 -5.63 -23.16 10.06
CA LEU A 2 -4.67 -22.10 9.70
C LEU A 2 -3.57 -22.57 8.70
N HIS A 3 -3.05 -23.79 8.81
CA HIS A 3 -2.06 -24.33 7.88
C HIS A 3 -2.58 -24.50 6.43
N ARG A 4 -3.91 -24.61 6.22
CA ARG A 4 -4.53 -24.66 4.90
C ARG A 4 -4.82 -23.26 4.32
N LEU A 5 -5.00 -22.26 5.18
CA LEU A 5 -5.18 -20.87 4.78
C LEU A 5 -3.84 -20.20 4.41
N LEU A 6 -2.78 -20.51 5.16
CA LEU A 6 -1.46 -19.89 5.01
C LEU A 6 -0.45 -20.74 4.21
N SER A 7 -0.85 -21.89 3.74
CA SER A 7 -0.21 -22.86 2.83
C SER A 7 1.29 -22.65 2.58
N GLY A 8 2.13 -22.95 3.57
CA GLY A 8 3.59 -23.03 3.38
C GLY A 8 4.37 -21.74 3.50
N ASP A 9 3.72 -20.57 3.51
CA ASP A 9 4.35 -19.25 3.70
C ASP A 9 4.37 -18.79 5.16
N LEU A 10 4.10 -19.68 6.10
CA LEU A 10 4.36 -19.38 7.51
C LEU A 10 5.82 -18.93 7.65
N PRO A 11 6.07 -17.79 8.33
CA PRO A 11 7.42 -17.30 8.50
C PRO A 11 8.23 -18.37 9.23
N ARG A 12 9.19 -18.98 8.51
CA ARG A 12 10.05 -20.06 9.03
C ARG A 12 11.02 -19.55 10.10
N SER A 13 11.17 -18.23 10.23
CA SER A 13 12.02 -17.57 11.22
C SER A 13 11.18 -17.10 12.41
N ARG A 14 11.55 -17.53 13.64
CA ARG A 14 10.90 -17.05 14.88
C ARG A 14 10.95 -15.53 15.02
N ALA A 15 12.08 -14.92 14.62
CA ALA A 15 12.25 -13.47 14.64
C ALA A 15 11.26 -12.76 13.71
N LEU A 16 11.09 -13.26 12.48
CA LEU A 16 10.12 -12.69 11.53
C LEU A 16 8.68 -12.85 12.05
N SER A 17 8.33 -14.02 12.59
CA SER A 17 7.00 -14.23 13.18
C SER A 17 6.71 -13.25 14.32
N LEU A 18 7.71 -13.01 15.16
CA LEU A 18 7.59 -12.07 16.28
C LEU A 18 7.41 -10.64 15.79
N VAL A 19 8.21 -10.20 14.81
CA VAL A 19 8.08 -8.85 14.22
C VAL A 19 6.71 -8.67 13.58
N LEU A 20 6.22 -9.65 12.80
CA LEU A 20 4.90 -9.57 12.18
C LEU A 20 3.78 -9.53 13.21
N LEU A 21 3.90 -10.30 14.29
CA LEU A 21 2.94 -10.30 15.39
C LEU A 21 2.95 -8.97 16.14
N LEU A 22 4.12 -8.38 16.37
CA LEU A 22 4.26 -7.06 16.98
C LEU A 22 3.62 -5.97 16.08
N ILE A 23 3.87 -6.00 14.77
CA ILE A 23 3.25 -5.04 13.85
C ILE A 23 1.72 -5.21 13.85
N LEU A 24 1.23 -6.45 13.73
CA LEU A 24 -0.20 -6.72 13.72
C LEU A 24 -0.89 -6.30 15.02
N SER A 25 -0.30 -6.66 16.18
CA SER A 25 -0.82 -6.24 17.48
C SER A 25 -0.74 -4.73 17.69
N GLY A 26 0.38 -4.11 17.27
CA GLY A 26 0.53 -2.65 17.31
C GLY A 26 -0.54 -1.93 16.49
N LEU A 27 -0.83 -2.40 15.27
CA LEU A 27 -1.89 -1.84 14.42
C LEU A 27 -3.28 -2.13 14.99
N ALA A 28 -3.54 -3.33 15.51
CA ALA A 28 -4.84 -3.66 16.09
C ALA A 28 -5.17 -2.82 17.33
N PHE A 29 -4.16 -2.55 18.17
CA PHE A 29 -4.32 -1.77 19.40
C PHE A 29 -3.91 -0.30 19.26
N ALA A 30 -3.50 0.16 18.07
CA ALA A 30 -3.07 1.55 17.84
C ALA A 30 -4.04 2.61 18.39
N PRO A 31 -5.36 2.49 18.24
CA PRO A 31 -6.29 3.46 18.80
C PRO A 31 -6.25 3.57 20.32
N PHE A 32 -5.89 2.50 21.02
CA PHE A 32 -5.85 2.45 22.49
C PHE A 32 -4.45 2.79 23.05
N LEU A 33 -3.40 2.54 22.27
CA LEU A 33 -2.02 2.82 22.69
C LEU A 33 -1.66 4.30 22.62
N THR A 34 -2.33 5.06 21.77
CA THR A 34 -1.97 6.45 21.48
C THR A 34 -3.17 7.37 21.52
N THR A 35 -3.09 8.47 22.26
CA THR A 35 -4.18 9.47 22.38
C THR A 35 -4.15 10.55 21.30
N GLY A 36 -3.13 10.56 20.41
CA GLY A 36 -2.95 11.58 19.38
C GLY A 36 -3.60 11.23 18.04
N ALA A 37 -3.99 12.25 17.27
CA ALA A 37 -4.49 12.07 15.90
C ALA A 37 -3.39 11.57 14.93
N ARG A 38 -2.15 12.02 15.12
CA ARG A 38 -1.01 11.71 14.25
C ARG A 38 -0.60 10.22 14.27
N PRO A 39 -0.42 9.57 15.43
CA PRO A 39 -0.12 8.14 15.46
C PRO A 39 -1.24 7.29 14.84
N LEU A 40 -2.50 7.67 15.04
CA LEU A 40 -3.62 6.96 14.45
C LEU A 40 -3.66 7.11 12.92
N ASN A 41 -3.35 8.31 12.39
CA ASN A 41 -3.20 8.52 10.95
C ASN A 41 -2.04 7.68 10.39
N THR A 42 -0.91 7.62 11.10
CA THR A 42 0.24 6.80 10.71
C THR A 42 -0.14 5.32 10.66
N ALA A 43 -0.86 4.82 11.66
CA ALA A 43 -1.31 3.42 11.70
C ALA A 43 -2.27 3.08 10.55
N ALA A 44 -3.26 3.95 10.27
CA ALA A 44 -4.17 3.76 9.13
C ALA A 44 -3.42 3.78 7.79
N THR A 45 -2.48 4.71 7.61
CA THR A 45 -1.63 4.78 6.43
C THR A 45 -0.81 3.50 6.27
N ILE A 46 -0.20 2.97 7.34
CA ILE A 46 0.52 1.69 7.31
C ILE A 46 -0.39 0.56 6.83
N CYS A 47 -1.61 0.44 7.37
CA CYS A 47 -2.56 -0.60 6.96
C CYS A 47 -2.83 -0.55 5.45
N VAL A 48 -3.13 0.63 4.90
CA VAL A 48 -3.41 0.81 3.48
C VAL A 48 -2.19 0.54 2.61
N TYR A 49 -1.02 1.06 3.00
CA TYR A 49 0.22 0.84 2.24
C TYR A 49 0.68 -0.62 2.26
N ILE A 50 0.42 -1.39 3.32
CA ILE A 50 0.67 -2.83 3.34
C ILE A 50 -0.06 -3.51 2.17
N VAL A 51 -1.34 -3.20 1.98
CA VAL A 51 -2.15 -3.81 0.92
C VAL A 51 -1.75 -3.29 -0.46
N LEU A 52 -1.54 -1.98 -0.58
CA LEU A 52 -1.15 -1.33 -1.82
C LEU A 52 0.19 -1.87 -2.32
N VAL A 53 1.17 -1.98 -1.44
CA VAL A 53 2.51 -2.52 -1.73
C VAL A 53 2.46 -4.02 -2.01
N ALA A 54 1.67 -4.80 -1.25
CA ALA A 54 1.50 -6.23 -1.50
C ALA A 54 0.82 -6.50 -2.86
N SER A 55 -0.16 -5.66 -3.26
CA SER A 55 -0.78 -5.76 -4.58
C SER A 55 0.18 -5.39 -5.72
N TYR A 56 1.08 -4.44 -5.49
CA TYR A 56 2.14 -4.11 -6.43
C TYR A 56 3.21 -5.21 -6.52
N ASP A 57 3.58 -5.81 -5.37
CA ASP A 57 4.52 -6.92 -5.32
C ASP A 57 4.00 -8.17 -6.06
N LEU A 58 2.67 -8.33 -6.20
CA LEU A 58 2.09 -9.36 -7.06
C LEU A 58 2.57 -9.21 -8.52
N LEU A 59 2.71 -7.97 -9.01
CA LEU A 59 3.23 -7.69 -10.35
C LEU A 59 4.77 -7.74 -10.37
N LEU A 60 5.43 -6.92 -9.56
CA LEU A 60 6.88 -6.82 -9.57
C LEU A 60 7.54 -8.08 -9.04
N GLY A 61 7.09 -8.56 -7.89
CA GLY A 61 7.73 -9.64 -7.15
C GLY A 61 7.37 -11.03 -7.63
N TYR A 62 6.17 -11.26 -8.18
CA TYR A 62 5.72 -12.59 -8.61
C TYR A 62 5.65 -12.76 -10.12
N THR A 63 5.51 -11.68 -10.91
CA THR A 63 5.52 -11.80 -12.38
C THR A 63 6.75 -11.17 -13.04
N GLY A 64 7.54 -10.39 -12.31
CA GLY A 64 8.70 -9.67 -12.85
C GLY A 64 8.32 -8.45 -13.71
N ILE A 65 7.10 -7.93 -13.59
CA ILE A 65 6.59 -6.82 -14.39
C ILE A 65 6.65 -5.54 -13.55
N VAL A 66 7.36 -4.52 -14.06
CA VAL A 66 7.39 -3.18 -13.47
C VAL A 66 6.27 -2.35 -14.08
N SER A 67 5.26 -1.98 -13.29
CA SER A 67 4.15 -1.13 -13.71
C SER A 67 4.15 0.17 -12.91
N PHE A 68 4.07 1.31 -13.61
CA PHE A 68 3.89 2.62 -12.96
C PHE A 68 2.42 3.07 -12.93
N ALA A 69 1.49 2.26 -13.45
CA ALA A 69 0.06 2.58 -13.43
C ALA A 69 -0.62 2.28 -12.08
N HIS A 70 0.12 1.79 -11.06
CA HIS A 70 -0.48 1.32 -9.83
C HIS A 70 -1.16 2.44 -9.02
N THR A 71 -0.56 3.64 -9.01
CA THR A 71 -1.16 4.84 -8.41
C THR A 71 -2.43 5.29 -9.12
N MET A 72 -2.53 5.09 -10.44
CA MET A 72 -3.75 5.38 -11.20
C MET A 72 -4.93 4.54 -10.65
N PHE A 73 -4.73 3.24 -10.44
CA PHE A 73 -5.77 2.38 -9.89
C PHE A 73 -6.13 2.74 -8.45
N TYR A 74 -5.13 3.06 -7.63
CA TYR A 74 -5.32 3.57 -6.29
C TYR A 74 -6.15 4.87 -6.29
N GLY A 75 -5.80 5.81 -7.15
CA GLY A 75 -6.54 7.07 -7.32
C GLY A 75 -7.98 6.86 -7.81
N ILE A 76 -8.20 5.96 -8.78
CA ILE A 76 -9.55 5.61 -9.26
C ILE A 76 -10.43 5.15 -8.09
N GLY A 77 -9.91 4.33 -7.17
CA GLY A 77 -10.64 3.91 -5.98
C GLY A 77 -10.95 5.05 -5.03
N ALA A 78 -9.99 5.93 -4.80
CA ALA A 78 -10.16 7.10 -3.94
C ALA A 78 -11.21 8.07 -4.52
N TYR A 79 -11.11 8.40 -5.81
CA TYR A 79 -12.08 9.24 -6.51
C TYR A 79 -13.47 8.59 -6.61
N GLY A 80 -13.54 7.26 -6.74
CA GLY A 80 -14.83 6.56 -6.75
C GLY A 80 -15.64 6.78 -5.48
N ILE A 81 -15.00 6.68 -4.32
CA ILE A 81 -15.63 7.00 -3.03
C ILE A 81 -15.91 8.51 -2.92
N GLY A 82 -14.90 9.35 -3.25
CA GLY A 82 -15.04 10.81 -3.14
C GLY A 82 -16.20 11.34 -3.98
N LEU A 83 -16.30 10.95 -5.25
CA LEU A 83 -17.36 11.35 -6.18
C LEU A 83 -18.72 10.75 -5.80
N GLY A 84 -18.74 9.50 -5.32
CA GLY A 84 -19.98 8.87 -4.87
C GLY A 84 -20.61 9.61 -3.69
N LEU A 85 -19.80 10.03 -2.72
CA LEU A 85 -20.26 10.71 -1.50
C LEU A 85 -20.44 12.22 -1.66
N SER A 86 -19.66 12.88 -2.52
CA SER A 86 -19.74 14.34 -2.70
C SER A 86 -20.95 14.82 -3.49
N ARG A 87 -21.62 13.92 -4.23
CA ARG A 87 -22.76 14.25 -5.11
C ARG A 87 -24.13 13.99 -4.51
N VAL A 88 -24.15 13.57 -3.26
CA VAL A 88 -25.38 13.24 -2.52
C VAL A 88 -25.49 14.17 -1.33
N ASP A 89 -26.66 14.77 -1.11
CA ASP A 89 -26.90 15.70 0.01
C ASP A 89 -26.69 15.00 1.35
N GLU A 90 -27.13 13.74 1.47
CA GLU A 90 -26.89 12.90 2.64
C GLU A 90 -25.92 11.75 2.30
N PRO A 91 -24.76 11.67 2.97
CA PRO A 91 -23.78 10.63 2.69
C PRO A 91 -24.31 9.27 3.17
N THR A 92 -24.70 8.42 2.20
CA THR A 92 -25.25 7.09 2.44
C THR A 92 -24.25 5.98 2.05
N TRP A 93 -24.40 4.80 2.66
CA TRP A 93 -23.62 3.62 2.27
C TRP A 93 -23.87 3.19 0.83
N SER A 94 -25.09 3.38 0.32
CA SER A 94 -25.43 3.07 -1.07
C SER A 94 -24.65 3.93 -2.05
N ALA A 95 -24.46 5.22 -1.76
CA ALA A 95 -23.66 6.14 -2.58
C ALA A 95 -22.16 5.76 -2.56
N ALA A 96 -21.62 5.43 -1.39
CA ALA A 96 -20.25 4.97 -1.27
C ALA A 96 -19.99 3.66 -2.04
N LEU A 97 -20.86 2.66 -1.88
CA LEU A 97 -20.77 1.38 -2.57
C LEU A 97 -21.03 1.52 -4.07
N GLY A 98 -21.94 2.39 -4.49
CA GLY A 98 -22.18 2.71 -5.89
C GLY A 98 -20.95 3.34 -6.54
N GLY A 99 -20.34 4.35 -5.91
CA GLY A 99 -19.10 4.97 -6.36
C GLY A 99 -17.94 3.98 -6.44
N LEU A 100 -17.80 3.12 -5.42
CA LEU A 100 -16.80 2.04 -5.41
C LEU A 100 -17.05 1.03 -6.54
N GLY A 101 -18.30 0.63 -6.78
CA GLY A 101 -18.65 -0.30 -7.86
C GLY A 101 -18.26 0.24 -9.23
N ILE A 102 -18.56 1.51 -9.50
CA ILE A 102 -18.14 2.20 -10.75
C ILE A 102 -16.62 2.25 -10.83
N ALA A 103 -15.92 2.61 -9.76
CA ALA A 103 -14.46 2.66 -9.72
C ALA A 103 -13.83 1.29 -10.02
N LEU A 104 -14.36 0.21 -9.47
CA LEU A 104 -13.88 -1.16 -9.75
C LEU A 104 -14.08 -1.55 -11.20
N LEU A 105 -15.22 -1.20 -11.81
CA LEU A 105 -15.48 -1.45 -13.24
C LEU A 105 -14.53 -0.66 -14.13
N VAL A 106 -14.31 0.62 -13.85
CA VAL A 106 -13.36 1.46 -14.59
C VAL A 106 -11.93 0.95 -14.43
N ALA A 107 -11.53 0.61 -13.22
CA ALA A 107 -10.20 0.05 -12.95
C ALA A 107 -9.99 -1.28 -13.68
N LEU A 108 -10.97 -2.17 -13.67
CA LEU A 108 -10.92 -3.45 -14.38
C LEU A 108 -10.82 -3.23 -15.91
N ALA A 109 -11.63 -2.34 -16.47
CA ALA A 109 -11.59 -2.02 -17.89
C ALA A 109 -10.23 -1.47 -18.32
N LEU A 110 -9.68 -0.50 -17.55
CA LEU A 110 -8.35 0.06 -17.82
C LEU A 110 -7.24 -0.98 -17.62
N ALA A 111 -7.32 -1.81 -16.58
CA ALA A 111 -6.35 -2.87 -16.35
C ALA A 111 -6.35 -3.90 -17.49
N LEU A 112 -7.50 -4.25 -18.04
CA LEU A 112 -7.62 -5.11 -19.21
C LEU A 112 -7.02 -4.46 -20.44
N VAL A 113 -7.34 -3.19 -20.71
CA VAL A 113 -6.78 -2.44 -21.87
C VAL A 113 -5.25 -2.37 -21.74
N VAL A 114 -4.72 -1.92 -20.60
CA VAL A 114 -3.28 -1.86 -20.35
C VAL A 114 -2.66 -3.26 -20.46
N GLY A 115 -3.31 -4.29 -19.88
CA GLY A 115 -2.83 -5.66 -19.95
C GLY A 115 -2.79 -6.21 -21.39
N LEU A 116 -3.82 -6.00 -22.18
CA LEU A 116 -3.89 -6.52 -23.56
C LEU A 116 -2.88 -5.86 -24.50
N PHE A 117 -2.66 -4.56 -24.36
CA PHE A 117 -1.78 -3.82 -25.29
C PHE A 117 -0.35 -3.70 -24.77
N ALA A 118 -0.17 -3.29 -23.53
CA ALA A 118 1.15 -2.98 -22.99
C ALA A 118 1.97 -4.22 -22.61
N LEU A 119 1.34 -5.33 -22.18
CA LEU A 119 2.08 -6.57 -21.84
C LEU A 119 2.67 -7.31 -23.06
N ARG A 120 2.34 -6.88 -24.27
CA ARG A 120 2.92 -7.45 -25.51
C ARG A 120 4.28 -6.88 -25.84
N VAL A 121 4.69 -5.78 -25.23
CA VAL A 121 5.98 -5.13 -25.44
C VAL A 121 7.01 -5.57 -24.41
N ARG A 122 8.30 -5.28 -24.67
CA ARG A 122 9.38 -5.58 -23.73
C ARG A 122 9.18 -4.83 -22.40
N ALA A 123 9.68 -5.40 -21.31
CA ALA A 123 9.46 -4.90 -19.95
C ALA A 123 9.75 -3.39 -19.76
N ILE A 124 10.82 -2.86 -20.40
CA ILE A 124 11.18 -1.43 -20.32
C ILE A 124 10.08 -0.57 -20.97
N PHE A 125 9.62 -0.95 -22.16
CA PHE A 125 8.53 -0.19 -22.84
C PHE A 125 7.21 -0.29 -22.10
N TYR A 126 6.92 -1.43 -21.46
CA TYR A 126 5.75 -1.58 -20.61
C TYR A 126 5.77 -0.56 -19.45
N ALA A 127 6.90 -0.45 -18.76
CA ALA A 127 7.06 0.52 -17.69
C ALA A 127 6.85 1.97 -18.17
N MET A 128 7.40 2.34 -19.34
CA MET A 128 7.23 3.67 -19.93
C MET A 128 5.78 3.95 -20.33
N ILE A 129 5.09 2.99 -20.95
CA ILE A 129 3.67 3.13 -21.34
C ILE A 129 2.80 3.31 -20.10
N THR A 130 3.01 2.48 -19.08
CA THR A 130 2.22 2.56 -17.84
C THR A 130 2.45 3.87 -17.09
N LEU A 131 3.68 4.41 -17.13
CA LEU A 131 3.98 5.74 -16.59
C LEU A 131 3.26 6.84 -17.37
N ALA A 132 3.30 6.80 -18.70
CA ALA A 132 2.62 7.78 -19.55
C ALA A 132 1.10 7.77 -19.32
N VAL A 133 0.50 6.58 -19.23
CA VAL A 133 -0.95 6.43 -18.95
C VAL A 133 -1.29 6.98 -17.55
N ALA A 134 -0.51 6.64 -16.52
CA ALA A 134 -0.74 7.14 -15.16
C ALA A 134 -0.59 8.67 -15.07
N SER A 135 0.45 9.22 -15.70
CA SER A 135 0.67 10.68 -15.74
C SER A 135 -0.44 11.40 -16.50
N SER A 136 -0.89 10.85 -17.63
CA SER A 136 -2.02 11.41 -18.38
C SER A 136 -3.30 11.40 -17.55
N PHE A 137 -3.54 10.34 -16.79
CA PHE A 137 -4.70 10.25 -15.90
C PHE A 137 -4.62 11.25 -14.74
N ALA A 138 -3.43 11.45 -14.15
CA ALA A 138 -3.22 12.46 -13.12
C ALA A 138 -3.44 13.89 -13.63
N VAL A 139 -2.94 14.20 -14.86
CA VAL A 139 -3.17 15.50 -15.50
C VAL A 139 -4.65 15.68 -15.84
N LEU A 140 -5.32 14.63 -16.36
CA LEU A 140 -6.75 14.69 -16.64
C LEU A 140 -7.55 14.98 -15.37
N ALA A 141 -7.20 14.32 -14.24
CA ALA A 141 -7.85 14.57 -12.97
C ALA A 141 -7.63 16.01 -12.46
N SER A 142 -6.46 16.61 -12.68
CA SER A 142 -6.20 18.00 -12.28
C SER A 142 -6.87 19.02 -13.20
N GLN A 143 -7.14 18.69 -14.46
CA GLN A 143 -7.79 19.59 -15.43
C GLN A 143 -9.33 19.58 -15.36
N LEU A 144 -9.94 18.44 -15.02
CA LEU A 144 -11.38 18.30 -14.91
C LEU A 144 -11.93 18.85 -13.59
N SER A 145 -11.72 20.15 -13.31
CA SER A 145 -12.07 20.80 -12.04
C SER A 145 -13.54 20.60 -11.66
N ASP A 146 -14.47 20.68 -12.60
CA ASP A 146 -15.91 20.53 -12.38
C ASP A 146 -16.30 19.11 -11.91
N PHE A 147 -15.45 18.12 -12.22
CA PHE A 147 -15.72 16.73 -11.89
C PHE A 147 -14.90 16.21 -10.71
N THR A 148 -13.62 16.52 -10.70
CA THR A 148 -12.63 15.99 -9.74
C THR A 148 -12.19 16.98 -8.66
N GLY A 149 -12.73 18.22 -8.70
CA GLY A 149 -12.25 19.31 -7.86
C GLY A 149 -10.90 19.89 -8.31
N GLY A 150 -10.36 19.45 -9.45
CA GLY A 150 -9.10 19.94 -10.01
C GLY A 150 -7.89 19.68 -9.10
N GLU A 151 -7.00 20.65 -9.00
CA GLU A 151 -5.80 20.55 -8.13
C GLU A 151 -6.13 20.56 -6.64
N ASP A 152 -7.24 21.20 -6.23
CA ASP A 152 -7.66 21.30 -4.83
C ASP A 152 -8.29 19.99 -4.34
N GLY A 153 -8.75 19.13 -5.25
CA GLY A 153 -9.38 17.86 -4.92
C GLY A 153 -10.79 18.01 -4.34
N ILE A 154 -11.32 16.93 -3.79
CA ILE A 154 -12.69 16.86 -3.24
C ILE A 154 -12.60 16.49 -1.77
N THR A 155 -13.20 17.32 -0.92
CA THR A 155 -13.52 16.99 0.47
C THR A 155 -14.98 16.53 0.53
N PHE A 156 -15.25 15.44 1.20
CA PHE A 156 -16.59 14.86 1.29
C PHE A 156 -16.93 14.40 2.70
N SER A 157 -18.22 14.39 3.00
CA SER A 157 -18.73 13.83 4.23
C SER A 157 -18.88 12.31 4.11
N VAL A 158 -18.72 11.61 5.22
CA VAL A 158 -18.90 10.15 5.30
C VAL A 158 -20.24 9.83 5.97
N PRO A 159 -20.79 8.60 5.81
CA PRO A 159 -22.00 8.20 6.51
C PRO A 159 -21.92 8.48 8.01
N GLU A 160 -23.05 8.84 8.61
CA GLU A 160 -23.16 9.33 10.00
C GLU A 160 -22.42 8.46 11.02
N VAL A 161 -22.50 7.14 10.86
CA VAL A 161 -21.82 6.14 11.71
C VAL A 161 -20.28 6.30 11.73
N LEU A 162 -19.71 6.87 10.67
CA LEU A 162 -18.27 7.08 10.55
C LEU A 162 -17.84 8.49 10.95
N THR A 163 -18.77 9.38 11.30
CA THR A 163 -18.44 10.76 11.69
C THR A 163 -17.86 10.82 13.10
N PRO A 164 -16.92 11.75 13.40
CA PRO A 164 -16.34 11.87 14.74
C PRO A 164 -17.35 12.23 15.83
N GLY A 165 -18.49 12.83 15.46
CA GLY A 165 -19.56 13.19 16.39
C GLY A 165 -20.47 12.02 16.74
N PHE A 166 -20.36 10.87 16.06
CA PHE A 166 -21.14 9.68 16.37
C PHE A 166 -20.46 8.90 17.49
N THR A 167 -21.19 8.66 18.59
CA THR A 167 -20.76 7.82 19.71
C THR A 167 -21.66 6.59 19.78
N LEU A 168 -21.06 5.40 19.65
CA LEU A 168 -21.79 4.13 19.70
C LEU A 168 -22.14 3.75 21.14
N MET A 169 -21.26 4.08 22.10
CA MET A 169 -21.43 3.81 23.52
C MET A 169 -20.93 5.01 24.34
N GLU A 170 -21.73 5.46 25.33
CA GLU A 170 -21.31 6.49 26.27
C GLU A 170 -20.24 6.00 27.27
N ASN A 171 -20.14 4.69 27.47
CA ASN A 171 -19.14 4.10 28.35
C ASN A 171 -17.77 3.99 27.65
N GLU A 172 -16.75 4.50 28.32
CA GLU A 172 -15.37 4.36 27.86
C GLU A 172 -14.90 2.91 27.93
N VAL A 173 -14.44 2.37 26.80
CA VAL A 173 -13.77 1.07 26.72
C VAL A 173 -12.27 1.32 26.68
N PHE A 174 -11.52 0.82 27.67
CA PHE A 174 -10.09 1.07 27.84
C PHE A 174 -9.72 2.56 27.90
N GLY A 175 -10.56 3.41 28.49
CA GLY A 175 -10.32 4.85 28.64
C GLY A 175 -10.55 5.66 27.34
N ARG A 176 -11.33 5.14 26.40
CA ARG A 176 -11.75 5.84 25.17
C ARG A 176 -13.23 5.62 24.87
N SER A 177 -13.87 6.67 24.40
CA SER A 177 -15.20 6.61 23.78
C SER A 177 -15.11 5.90 22.42
N ILE A 178 -16.11 5.10 22.08
CA ILE A 178 -16.21 4.45 20.78
C ILE A 178 -16.83 5.44 19.80
N ASP A 179 -15.97 6.28 19.20
CA ASP A 179 -16.35 7.33 18.26
C ASP A 179 -16.35 6.78 16.81
N GLY A 180 -17.05 7.48 15.91
CA GLY A 180 -17.07 7.15 14.49
C GLY A 180 -15.67 7.15 13.86
N LYS A 181 -14.69 7.90 14.40
CA LYS A 181 -13.29 7.83 13.96
C LYS A 181 -12.65 6.48 14.28
N LEU A 182 -12.93 5.91 15.44
CA LEU A 182 -12.50 4.58 15.84
C LEU A 182 -13.11 3.52 14.91
N LEU A 183 -14.41 3.64 14.62
CA LEU A 183 -15.11 2.76 13.69
C LEU A 183 -14.51 2.82 12.28
N THR A 184 -14.20 4.03 11.80
CA THR A 184 -13.51 4.20 10.50
C THR A 184 -12.14 3.54 10.50
N TYR A 185 -11.37 3.66 11.59
CA TYR A 185 -10.08 2.99 11.72
C TYR A 185 -10.21 1.46 11.61
N TYR A 186 -11.13 0.87 12.35
CA TYR A 186 -11.33 -0.58 12.30
C TYR A 186 -11.91 -1.05 10.97
N LEU A 187 -12.74 -0.26 10.30
CA LEU A 187 -13.18 -0.55 8.94
C LEU A 187 -11.98 -0.63 7.99
N VAL A 188 -11.06 0.34 8.07
CA VAL A 188 -9.82 0.32 7.28
C VAL A 188 -8.94 -0.86 7.68
N PHE A 189 -8.71 -1.10 8.96
CA PHE A 189 -7.86 -2.19 9.46
C PHE A 189 -8.37 -3.56 9.00
N PHE A 190 -9.66 -3.87 9.24
CA PHE A 190 -10.24 -5.16 8.83
C PHE A 190 -10.35 -5.29 7.31
N GLY A 191 -10.68 -4.20 6.60
CA GLY A 191 -10.67 -4.17 5.14
C GLY A 191 -9.28 -4.48 4.58
N CYS A 192 -8.25 -3.83 5.09
CA CYS A 192 -6.86 -4.09 4.70
C CYS A 192 -6.40 -5.51 5.08
N LEU A 193 -6.76 -5.97 6.27
CA LEU A 193 -6.43 -7.34 6.71
C LEU A 193 -7.05 -8.38 5.77
N LEU A 194 -8.32 -8.21 5.41
CA LEU A 194 -9.02 -9.12 4.49
C LEU A 194 -8.36 -9.12 3.10
N LEU A 195 -8.05 -7.95 2.56
CA LEU A 195 -7.37 -7.82 1.27
C LEU A 195 -5.96 -8.44 1.30
N PHE A 196 -5.21 -8.23 2.37
CA PHE A 196 -3.89 -8.84 2.54
C PHE A 196 -3.98 -10.38 2.62
N LEU A 197 -4.93 -10.92 3.38
CA LEU A 197 -5.16 -12.36 3.46
C LEU A 197 -5.60 -12.94 2.10
N PHE A 198 -6.41 -12.20 1.34
CA PHE A 198 -6.77 -12.57 -0.03
C PHE A 198 -5.53 -12.66 -0.92
N LEU A 199 -4.66 -11.64 -0.92
CA LEU A 199 -3.40 -11.65 -1.68
C LEU A 199 -2.48 -12.80 -1.24
N LEU A 200 -2.36 -13.04 0.05
CA LEU A 200 -1.57 -14.15 0.59
C LEU A 200 -2.10 -15.50 0.09
N ARG A 201 -3.42 -15.66 0.08
CA ARG A 201 -4.06 -16.87 -0.46
C ARG A 201 -3.86 -17.01 -1.97
N LEU A 202 -3.95 -15.91 -2.71
CA LEU A 202 -3.75 -15.85 -4.16
C LEU A 202 -2.35 -16.32 -4.54
N VAL A 203 -1.33 -15.76 -3.89
CA VAL A 203 0.08 -16.07 -4.16
C VAL A 203 0.41 -17.54 -3.85
N ASN A 204 -0.20 -18.10 -2.81
CA ASN A 204 -0.01 -19.50 -2.43
C ASN A 204 -0.88 -20.49 -3.21
N SER A 205 -1.75 -20.02 -4.10
CA SER A 205 -2.58 -20.83 -4.97
C SER A 205 -1.77 -21.40 -6.16
N PRO A 206 -2.34 -22.37 -6.93
CA PRO A 206 -1.74 -22.79 -8.19
C PRO A 206 -1.47 -21.64 -9.15
N PHE A 207 -2.34 -20.62 -9.16
CA PHE A 207 -2.16 -19.39 -9.96
C PHE A 207 -0.87 -18.66 -9.60
N GLY A 208 -0.62 -18.39 -8.30
CA GLY A 208 0.60 -17.72 -7.84
C GLY A 208 1.88 -18.51 -8.16
N ARG A 209 1.83 -19.84 -8.09
CA ARG A 209 2.97 -20.68 -8.48
C ARG A 209 3.27 -20.60 -9.97
N VAL A 210 2.28 -20.50 -10.84
CA VAL A 210 2.48 -20.28 -12.27
C VAL A 210 3.10 -18.91 -12.52
N LEU A 211 2.67 -17.85 -11.82
CA LEU A 211 3.29 -16.53 -11.93
C LEU A 211 4.77 -16.55 -11.61
N GLN A 212 5.17 -17.24 -10.54
CA GLN A 212 6.58 -17.41 -10.17
C GLN A 212 7.36 -18.19 -11.25
N ALA A 213 6.79 -19.26 -11.79
CA ALA A 213 7.40 -20.03 -12.88
C ALA A 213 7.60 -19.17 -14.16
N VAL A 214 6.63 -18.33 -14.50
CA VAL A 214 6.72 -17.35 -15.60
C VAL A 214 7.83 -16.33 -15.35
N ARG A 215 7.95 -15.82 -14.11
CA ARG A 215 9.03 -14.90 -13.72
C ARG A 215 10.41 -15.54 -13.83
N GLU A 216 10.56 -16.80 -13.42
CA GLU A 216 11.85 -17.50 -13.45
C GLU A 216 12.26 -17.82 -14.88
N ASN A 217 11.37 -18.36 -15.70
CA ASN A 217 11.66 -18.70 -17.10
C ASN A 217 10.36 -18.84 -17.90
N GLU A 218 10.03 -17.79 -18.67
CA GLU A 218 8.84 -17.72 -19.50
C GLU A 218 8.78 -18.83 -20.56
N PHE A 219 9.91 -19.10 -21.26
CA PHE A 219 9.99 -20.14 -22.28
C PHE A 219 9.71 -21.55 -21.72
N ARG A 220 10.21 -21.80 -20.51
CA ARG A 220 9.95 -23.08 -19.83
C ARG A 220 8.50 -23.22 -19.45
N ALA A 221 7.87 -22.14 -18.96
CA ALA A 221 6.45 -22.14 -18.63
C ALA A 221 5.57 -22.37 -19.86
N GLU A 222 5.92 -21.77 -21.00
CA GLU A 222 5.23 -21.97 -22.29
C GLU A 222 5.43 -23.40 -22.82
N ALA A 223 6.64 -23.95 -22.71
CA ALA A 223 6.91 -25.33 -23.10
C ALA A 223 6.10 -26.37 -22.27
N LEU A 224 5.73 -26.02 -21.04
CA LEU A 224 4.83 -26.79 -20.19
C LEU A 224 3.34 -26.58 -20.52
N GLY A 225 3.01 -25.75 -21.50
CA GLY A 225 1.64 -25.49 -21.98
C GLY A 225 0.92 -24.35 -21.29
N TYR A 226 1.57 -23.54 -20.44
CA TYR A 226 0.95 -22.39 -19.82
C TYR A 226 0.90 -21.18 -20.78
N ARG A 227 -0.27 -20.53 -20.87
CA ARG A 227 -0.44 -19.29 -21.64
C ARG A 227 0.03 -18.10 -20.79
N THR A 228 1.34 -17.81 -20.80
CA THR A 228 2.00 -16.81 -19.92
C THR A 228 1.33 -15.45 -19.95
N MET A 229 0.94 -14.96 -21.14
CA MET A 229 0.25 -13.69 -21.35
C MET A 229 -1.07 -13.61 -20.58
N VAL A 230 -1.88 -14.67 -20.59
CA VAL A 230 -3.17 -14.70 -19.88
C VAL A 230 -2.97 -14.58 -18.37
N TYR A 231 -1.99 -15.28 -17.81
CA TYR A 231 -1.65 -15.19 -16.39
C TYR A 231 -1.19 -13.79 -16.00
N ARG A 232 -0.37 -13.13 -16.83
CA ARG A 232 0.07 -11.75 -16.61
C ARG A 232 -1.09 -10.75 -16.64
N ILE A 233 -2.03 -10.89 -17.59
CA ILE A 233 -3.22 -10.04 -17.67
C ILE A 233 -4.07 -10.19 -16.41
N TRP A 234 -4.35 -11.42 -15.97
CA TRP A 234 -5.10 -11.66 -14.74
C TRP A 234 -4.39 -11.13 -13.49
N ALA A 235 -3.07 -11.26 -13.40
CA ALA A 235 -2.29 -10.69 -12.32
C ALA A 235 -2.42 -9.15 -12.29
N ASN A 236 -2.34 -8.50 -13.46
CA ASN A 236 -2.54 -7.05 -13.59
C ASN A 236 -3.95 -6.62 -13.17
N CYS A 237 -4.99 -7.32 -13.60
CA CYS A 237 -6.38 -7.03 -13.20
C CYS A 237 -6.59 -7.19 -11.70
N LEU A 238 -6.09 -8.28 -11.10
CA LEU A 238 -6.22 -8.53 -9.66
C LEU A 238 -5.46 -7.48 -8.84
N ALA A 239 -4.23 -7.15 -9.24
CA ALA A 239 -3.44 -6.11 -8.60
C ALA A 239 -4.13 -4.74 -8.67
N ALA A 240 -4.69 -4.38 -9.84
CA ALA A 240 -5.44 -3.14 -10.05
C ALA A 240 -6.69 -3.07 -9.16
N LEU A 241 -7.48 -4.14 -9.09
CA LEU A 241 -8.67 -4.18 -8.23
C LEU A 241 -8.33 -4.02 -6.75
N VAL A 242 -7.27 -4.68 -6.28
CA VAL A 242 -6.84 -4.53 -4.88
C VAL A 242 -6.31 -3.13 -4.61
N ALA A 243 -5.54 -2.53 -5.54
CA ALA A 243 -5.08 -1.14 -5.43
C ALA A 243 -6.27 -0.16 -5.38
N THR A 244 -7.30 -0.39 -6.19
CA THR A 244 -8.54 0.41 -6.20
C THR A 244 -9.25 0.32 -4.85
N LEU A 245 -9.37 -0.87 -4.26
CA LEU A 245 -9.96 -1.05 -2.93
C LEU A 245 -9.10 -0.38 -1.83
N ALA A 246 -7.78 -0.45 -1.92
CA ALA A 246 -6.88 0.24 -1.00
C ALA A 246 -7.05 1.76 -1.07
N GLY A 247 -7.19 2.32 -2.29
CA GLY A 247 -7.48 3.74 -2.49
C GLY A 247 -8.82 4.17 -1.91
N ALA A 248 -9.84 3.35 -2.08
CA ALA A 248 -11.16 3.59 -1.50
C ALA A 248 -11.12 3.64 0.04
N LEU A 249 -10.40 2.70 0.67
CA LEU A 249 -10.24 2.68 2.14
C LEU A 249 -9.47 3.92 2.64
N MET A 250 -8.45 4.37 1.91
CA MET A 250 -7.71 5.57 2.27
C MET A 250 -8.55 6.84 2.12
N ALA A 251 -9.37 6.94 1.08
CA ALA A 251 -10.29 8.06 0.89
C ALA A 251 -11.32 8.15 2.03
N LEU A 252 -11.90 7.03 2.46
CA LEU A 252 -12.80 6.98 3.61
C LEU A 252 -12.11 7.45 4.91
N TRP A 253 -10.83 7.10 5.07
CA TRP A 253 -10.04 7.54 6.22
C TRP A 253 -9.75 9.03 6.20
N LEU A 254 -9.22 9.55 5.07
CA LEU A 254 -8.83 10.96 4.92
C LEU A 254 -10.03 11.90 4.74
N ARG A 255 -11.17 11.40 4.21
CA ARG A 255 -12.34 12.20 3.79
C ARG A 255 -11.99 13.27 2.76
N TYR A 256 -10.94 13.01 2.04
CA TYR A 256 -10.37 13.86 1.02
C TYR A 256 -9.73 13.03 -0.07
N VAL A 257 -9.88 13.47 -1.30
CA VAL A 257 -9.17 12.92 -2.46
C VAL A 257 -8.68 14.06 -3.33
N GLY A 258 -7.42 13.99 -3.73
CA GLY A 258 -6.83 14.96 -4.64
C GLY A 258 -5.78 14.31 -5.55
N PRO A 259 -5.43 14.94 -6.70
CA PRO A 259 -4.47 14.39 -7.64
C PRO A 259 -3.10 14.12 -7.02
N LYS A 260 -2.61 15.03 -6.18
CA LYS A 260 -1.29 14.89 -5.52
C LYS A 260 -1.26 13.77 -4.48
N THR A 261 -2.35 13.58 -3.74
CA THR A 261 -2.41 12.61 -2.64
C THR A 261 -2.69 11.18 -3.10
N SER A 262 -3.32 11.00 -4.28
CA SER A 262 -3.76 9.68 -4.73
C SER A 262 -3.20 9.25 -6.08
N LEU A 263 -2.89 10.20 -6.98
CA LEU A 263 -2.37 9.93 -8.33
C LEU A 263 -0.91 10.37 -8.50
N GLY A 264 -0.33 11.03 -7.48
CA GLY A 264 1.01 11.60 -7.54
C GLY A 264 2.10 10.55 -7.78
N PHE A 265 3.12 10.93 -8.54
CA PHE A 265 4.31 10.07 -8.76
C PHE A 265 5.06 9.79 -7.46
N GLU A 266 4.93 10.66 -6.45
CA GLU A 266 5.49 10.45 -5.11
C GLU A 266 4.95 9.19 -4.46
N VAL A 267 3.63 8.94 -4.56
CA VAL A 267 3.01 7.71 -4.03
C VAL A 267 3.58 6.47 -4.72
N MET A 268 3.82 6.54 -6.03
CA MET A 268 4.44 5.42 -6.77
C MET A 268 5.88 5.17 -6.31
N THR A 269 6.63 6.24 -6.06
CA THR A 269 7.99 6.15 -5.54
C THR A 269 8.00 5.51 -4.15
N ASP A 270 7.09 5.90 -3.27
CA ASP A 270 6.93 5.29 -1.94
C ASP A 270 6.64 3.79 -2.03
N ILE A 271 5.71 3.38 -2.92
CA ILE A 271 5.40 1.96 -3.16
C ILE A 271 6.66 1.20 -3.58
N LEU A 272 7.44 1.73 -4.53
CA LEU A 272 8.67 1.12 -5.01
C LEU A 272 9.73 0.99 -3.90
N LEU A 273 9.93 2.06 -3.13
CA LEU A 273 10.88 2.08 -2.01
C LEU A 273 10.50 1.03 -0.96
N ILE A 274 9.23 0.96 -0.60
CA ILE A 274 8.72 0.01 0.39
C ILE A 274 8.91 -1.44 -0.08
N VAL A 275 8.60 -1.75 -1.34
CA VAL A 275 8.79 -3.11 -1.90
C VAL A 275 10.26 -3.52 -1.87
N VAL A 276 11.17 -2.60 -2.22
CA VAL A 276 12.61 -2.88 -2.25
C VAL A 276 13.16 -3.08 -0.83
N ILE A 277 12.81 -2.20 0.12
CA ILE A 277 13.23 -2.31 1.54
C ILE A 277 12.70 -3.62 2.14
N GLY A 278 11.42 -3.92 1.93
CA GLY A 278 10.77 -5.11 2.47
C GLY A 278 11.31 -6.40 1.89
N GLY A 279 11.57 -6.40 0.59
CA GLY A 279 12.06 -7.53 -0.21
C GLY A 279 11.05 -8.01 -1.25
N MET A 280 11.37 -7.80 -2.51
CA MET A 280 10.56 -8.16 -3.67
C MET A 280 10.24 -9.66 -3.71
N GLY A 281 8.98 -10.00 -4.01
CA GLY A 281 8.50 -11.38 -4.07
C GLY A 281 8.26 -12.01 -2.70
N THR A 282 8.01 -11.17 -1.68
CA THR A 282 7.64 -11.64 -0.34
C THR A 282 6.49 -10.81 0.21
N MET A 283 5.30 -11.40 0.37
CA MET A 283 4.13 -10.68 0.92
C MET A 283 4.40 -10.09 2.31
N TYR A 284 5.18 -10.77 3.14
CA TYR A 284 5.57 -10.26 4.47
C TYR A 284 6.56 -9.09 4.37
N GLY A 285 7.29 -8.97 3.24
CA GLY A 285 8.10 -7.80 2.92
C GLY A 285 7.28 -6.53 2.86
N ALA A 286 6.09 -6.57 2.25
CA ALA A 286 5.19 -5.43 2.21
C ALA A 286 4.79 -4.95 3.61
N VAL A 287 4.55 -5.88 4.56
CA VAL A 287 4.20 -5.54 5.95
C VAL A 287 5.36 -4.85 6.67
N VAL A 288 6.55 -5.44 6.62
CA VAL A 288 7.73 -4.90 7.31
C VAL A 288 8.21 -3.62 6.65
N GLY A 289 8.24 -3.59 5.31
CA GLY A 289 8.64 -2.42 4.53
C GLY A 289 7.72 -1.22 4.76
N ALA A 290 6.39 -1.41 4.68
CA ALA A 290 5.43 -0.34 4.92
C ALA A 290 5.52 0.20 6.36
N ALA A 291 5.59 -0.68 7.36
CA ALA A 291 5.71 -0.24 8.74
C ALA A 291 6.98 0.59 8.97
N LEU A 292 8.15 0.12 8.49
CA LEU A 292 9.41 0.84 8.65
C LEU A 292 9.42 2.17 7.89
N PHE A 293 9.00 2.16 6.61
CA PHE A 293 9.08 3.34 5.76
C PHE A 293 8.12 4.44 6.23
N ILE A 294 6.86 4.12 6.49
CA ILE A 294 5.85 5.11 6.92
C ILE A 294 6.18 5.67 8.30
N VAL A 295 6.68 4.83 9.23
CA VAL A 295 7.16 5.33 10.53
C VAL A 295 8.36 6.27 10.33
N ALA A 296 9.34 5.88 9.51
CA ALA A 296 10.47 6.74 9.20
C ALA A 296 10.01 8.08 8.57
N GLN A 297 9.16 8.03 7.56
CA GLN A 297 8.64 9.22 6.88
C GLN A 297 7.93 10.20 7.83
N ASN A 298 7.13 9.68 8.77
CA ASN A 298 6.34 10.52 9.67
C ASN A 298 7.14 11.05 10.89
N TYR A 299 8.13 10.31 11.38
CA TYR A 299 8.82 10.63 12.63
C TYR A 299 10.29 11.05 12.45
N LEU A 300 10.91 10.82 11.27
CA LEU A 300 12.31 11.14 11.03
C LEU A 300 12.60 12.65 11.23
N LYS A 301 11.69 13.51 10.79
CA LYS A 301 11.82 14.97 10.94
C LYS A 301 11.89 15.38 12.43
N GLU A 302 11.11 14.77 13.29
CA GLU A 302 11.12 15.04 14.74
C GLU A 302 12.37 14.49 15.40
N LEU A 303 12.77 13.27 15.05
CA LEU A 303 14.00 12.66 15.55
C LEU A 303 15.22 13.52 15.18
N MET A 304 15.25 14.06 13.97
CA MET A 304 16.30 14.98 13.54
C MET A 304 16.27 16.30 14.32
N GLY A 305 15.07 16.84 14.61
CA GLY A 305 14.93 18.03 15.44
C GLY A 305 15.51 17.83 16.85
N VAL A 306 15.18 16.72 17.49
CA VAL A 306 15.77 16.36 18.80
C VAL A 306 17.26 16.15 18.68
N GLY A 307 17.73 15.49 17.61
CA GLY A 307 19.16 15.27 17.36
C GLY A 307 19.94 16.57 17.13
N SER A 308 19.38 17.52 16.35
CA SER A 308 20.04 18.81 16.09
C SER A 308 20.14 19.66 17.34
N SER A 309 19.10 19.69 18.19
CA SER A 309 19.15 20.42 19.47
C SER A 309 20.12 19.79 20.50
N ALA A 310 20.22 18.46 20.51
CA ALA A 310 21.18 17.77 21.37
C ALA A 310 22.66 18.00 20.95
N LEU A 311 22.90 18.37 19.69
CA LEU A 311 24.24 18.55 19.11
C LEU A 311 24.57 20.04 18.80
N GLU A 312 23.88 20.99 19.44
CA GLU A 312 24.14 22.44 19.27
C GLU A 312 25.61 22.84 19.51
N GLY A 313 26.33 22.05 20.35
CA GLY A 313 27.76 22.25 20.60
C GLY A 313 28.69 21.93 19.41
N VAL A 314 28.19 21.28 18.34
CA VAL A 314 28.97 20.94 17.15
C VAL A 314 28.22 21.44 15.90
N PRO A 315 28.50 22.67 15.42
CA PRO A 315 27.69 23.34 14.41
C PRO A 315 27.51 22.55 13.10
N LEU A 316 28.55 21.82 12.70
CA LEU A 316 28.50 21.00 11.47
C LEU A 316 27.51 19.83 11.57
N LEU A 317 27.48 19.15 12.72
CA LEU A 317 26.57 18.03 12.97
C LEU A 317 25.13 18.50 13.18
N ALA A 318 24.94 19.61 13.91
CA ALA A 318 23.63 20.24 14.09
C ALA A 318 23.05 20.69 12.74
N ALA A 319 23.87 21.29 11.87
CA ALA A 319 23.46 21.66 10.51
C ALA A 319 23.15 20.42 9.63
N ALA A 320 23.89 19.33 9.75
CA ALA A 320 23.64 18.10 9.01
C ALA A 320 22.32 17.44 9.43
N LEU A 321 21.98 17.47 10.73
CA LEU A 321 20.75 16.91 11.30
C LEU A 321 19.59 17.93 11.35
N HIS A 322 19.67 19.04 10.61
CA HIS A 322 18.57 20.00 10.57
C HIS A 322 17.29 19.36 10.02
N PRO A 323 16.11 19.57 10.65
CA PRO A 323 14.83 18.95 10.25
C PRO A 323 14.46 19.12 8.79
N ASP A 324 14.87 20.20 8.12
CA ASP A 324 14.59 20.44 6.71
C ASP A 324 15.33 19.49 5.75
N ARG A 325 16.33 18.77 6.25
CA ARG A 325 17.12 17.79 5.47
C ARG A 325 16.61 16.37 5.60
N TRP A 326 15.43 16.17 6.16
CA TRP A 326 14.87 14.83 6.43
C TRP A 326 14.75 13.94 5.16
N MET A 327 14.43 14.54 3.99
CA MET A 327 14.38 13.81 2.72
C MET A 327 15.73 13.25 2.29
N LEU A 328 16.81 14.03 2.50
CA LEU A 328 18.17 13.58 2.23
C LEU A 328 18.51 12.34 3.08
N TRP A 329 18.21 12.40 4.37
CA TRP A 329 18.47 11.29 5.28
C TRP A 329 17.59 10.07 5.01
N LEU A 330 16.33 10.28 4.58
CA LEU A 330 15.48 9.19 4.11
C LEU A 330 16.11 8.50 2.88
N GLY A 331 16.65 9.27 1.93
CA GLY A 331 17.37 8.73 0.78
C GLY A 331 18.64 7.97 1.16
N VAL A 332 19.43 8.51 2.10
CA VAL A 332 20.62 7.82 2.64
C VAL A 332 20.24 6.51 3.31
N LEU A 333 19.18 6.53 4.14
CA LEU A 333 18.68 5.33 4.82
C LEU A 333 18.21 4.27 3.80
N PHE A 334 17.59 4.71 2.71
CA PHE A 334 17.21 3.83 1.61
C PHE A 334 18.43 3.19 0.92
N ILE A 335 19.44 3.98 0.58
CA ILE A 335 20.69 3.46 -0.04
C ILE A 335 21.37 2.46 0.89
N LEU A 336 21.47 2.77 2.19
CA LEU A 336 22.01 1.88 3.19
C LEU A 336 21.18 0.60 3.31
N SER A 337 19.85 0.71 3.25
CA SER A 337 18.96 -0.45 3.28
C SER A 337 19.23 -1.40 2.11
N ILE A 338 19.38 -0.89 0.89
CA ILE A 338 19.72 -1.71 -0.29
C ILE A 338 21.12 -2.30 -0.16
N TYR A 339 22.08 -1.51 0.28
CA TYR A 339 23.47 -1.96 0.43
C TYR A 339 23.60 -3.12 1.44
N PHE A 340 22.97 -3.00 2.61
CA PHE A 340 23.04 -4.03 3.65
C PHE A 340 22.06 -5.19 3.43
N PHE A 341 20.95 -4.95 2.71
CA PHE A 341 19.88 -5.92 2.47
C PHE A 341 19.52 -6.03 0.98
N PRO A 342 20.41 -6.52 0.10
CA PRO A 342 20.18 -6.56 -1.35
C PRO A 342 18.98 -7.42 -1.76
N ILE A 343 18.54 -8.34 -0.90
CA ILE A 343 17.35 -9.20 -1.10
C ILE A 343 16.16 -8.69 -0.26
N GLY A 344 16.30 -7.48 0.32
CA GLY A 344 15.37 -6.92 1.29
C GLY A 344 15.50 -7.54 2.70
N ILE A 345 14.86 -6.90 3.66
CA ILE A 345 14.96 -7.28 5.09
C ILE A 345 14.41 -8.70 5.31
N VAL A 346 13.24 -9.00 4.76
CA VAL A 346 12.59 -10.30 4.91
C VAL A 346 13.33 -11.41 4.16
N GLY A 347 13.89 -11.10 2.98
CA GLY A 347 14.71 -12.04 2.21
C GLY A 347 15.93 -12.52 3.01
N LYS A 348 16.65 -11.60 3.65
CA LYS A 348 17.84 -11.92 4.47
C LYS A 348 17.48 -12.75 5.72
N LEU A 349 16.34 -12.44 6.37
CA LEU A 349 15.85 -13.22 7.50
C LEU A 349 15.46 -14.66 7.11
N ARG A 350 14.90 -14.85 5.91
CA ARG A 350 14.60 -16.19 5.36
C ARG A 350 15.87 -17.00 5.08
N LEU A 351 16.88 -16.39 4.46
CA LEU A 351 18.15 -17.06 4.16
C LEU A 351 18.89 -17.51 5.42
N ARG A 352 18.98 -16.66 6.45
CA ARG A 352 19.60 -17.02 7.73
C ARG A 352 18.92 -18.21 8.40
N SER A 353 17.59 -18.27 8.36
CA SER A 353 16.83 -19.38 8.94
C SER A 353 17.01 -20.70 8.18
N TRP A 354 17.29 -20.64 6.87
CA TRP A 354 17.58 -21.81 6.05
C TRP A 354 18.99 -22.37 6.34
N MET A 355 20.01 -21.50 6.40
CA MET A 355 21.38 -21.88 6.73
C MET A 355 21.51 -22.48 8.13
N ALA A 356 20.81 -21.89 9.14
CA ALA A 356 20.84 -22.40 10.50
C ALA A 356 20.17 -23.77 10.73
N ARG A 357 19.49 -24.32 9.70
CA ARG A 357 18.88 -25.67 9.74
C ARG A 357 19.73 -26.73 9.03
N GLN A 358 20.75 -26.32 8.29
CA GLN A 358 21.68 -27.23 7.62
C GLN A 358 22.95 -27.50 8.49
N GLN A 359 23.13 -26.75 9.55
CA GLN A 359 24.08 -27.00 10.63
C GLN A 359 23.41 -27.77 11.78
#